data_bdf178d0d83022aa4df9d4f8683536bd
#
_entry.id   bdf178d0d83022aa4df9d4f8683536bd
#
_cell.length_a   1.000
_cell.length_b   1.000
_cell.length_c   1.000
_cell.angle_alpha   90.00
_cell.angle_beta   90.00
_cell.angle_gamma   90.00
#
_symmetry.space_group_name_H-M   'P 1'
#
loop_
_entity.id
_entity.type
_entity.pdbx_description
1 polymer ?
#
loop_
_entity_poly.entity_id
_entity_poly.type
_entity_poly.pdbx_seq_one_letter_code
_entity_poly.pdbx_strand_id
1 'polypeptide(L)'
;MKIRLILPVLLLSTLGCAQDVHVRVSPEVKTGIEGTTEFPTIQMALDHHPFAGARPDGKAGRVYIEIQPGTYHERVIITQNHTNITLLGLGKSPEDVVITNSLNAKTAGGTFFTETVEINGAGFEADNVTFENAASNTGQAVAAAVRADRSIFKHCRFLGHQDTLFADYGRQYYVESYIEGGVDFIFGNATAVFDQSEIHANAPGYLTAQSRTSPDQTTGYVIVNSKVTSGIEHVPGEDPTVAGKEVTSLGRPWRPYSRVVYLNTELSGDVTPQGWNAWGKTPDTPQAFYAEFNSTGPGANPSARVPWAHQLSAAEAGKFQPRVFLVGSDHWDAETEARKLP
;
A
#
# COMPACT_ATOMS: atom_id res chain seq x y z
N MET A 1 -29.86 -4.45 71.98
CA MET A 1 -30.01 -4.87 70.56
C MET A 1 -29.43 -3.74 69.74
N LYS A 2 -28.19 -3.90 69.21
CA LYS A 2 -27.47 -2.87 68.42
C LYS A 2 -27.65 -3.22 66.95
N ILE A 3 -28.46 -2.42 66.23
CA ILE A 3 -28.66 -2.54 64.81
C ILE A 3 -27.43 -1.95 64.12
N ARG A 4 -26.63 -2.77 63.41
CA ARG A 4 -25.56 -2.31 62.52
C ARG A 4 -26.19 -1.97 61.16
N LEU A 5 -26.18 -0.70 60.81
CA LEU A 5 -26.47 -0.22 59.48
C LEU A 5 -25.31 -0.65 58.55
N ILE A 6 -25.59 -1.52 57.57
CA ILE A 6 -24.68 -1.84 56.47
C ILE A 6 -24.97 -0.83 55.38
N LEU A 7 -24.08 0.13 55.18
CA LEU A 7 -24.08 1.00 54.00
C LEU A 7 -23.68 0.16 52.79
N PRO A 8 -24.44 0.21 51.68
CA PRO A 8 -23.99 -0.42 50.46
C PRO A 8 -22.85 0.43 49.89
N VAL A 9 -21.68 -0.20 49.70
CA VAL A 9 -20.59 0.36 48.92
C VAL A 9 -21.07 0.37 47.46
N LEU A 10 -21.42 1.56 46.98
CA LEU A 10 -21.63 1.78 45.54
C LEU A 10 -20.24 1.63 44.86
N LEU A 11 -19.99 0.49 44.23
CA LEU A 11 -18.93 0.38 43.25
C LEU A 11 -19.32 1.30 42.09
N LEU A 12 -18.79 2.53 42.07
CA LEU A 12 -18.69 3.30 40.84
C LEU A 12 -17.75 2.52 39.92
N SER A 13 -18.33 1.73 39.02
CA SER A 13 -17.63 1.33 37.82
C SER A 13 -17.33 2.62 37.05
N THR A 14 -16.10 3.11 37.12
CA THR A 14 -15.59 4.07 36.17
C THR A 14 -15.72 3.39 34.81
N LEU A 15 -16.76 3.73 34.04
CA LEU A 15 -16.76 3.51 32.62
C LEU A 15 -15.51 4.24 32.10
N GLY A 16 -14.43 3.50 31.93
CA GLY A 16 -13.24 4.02 31.28
C GLY A 16 -13.68 4.53 29.91
N CYS A 17 -13.65 5.85 29.72
CA CYS A 17 -13.75 6.41 28.39
C CYS A 17 -12.69 5.71 27.55
N ALA A 18 -13.08 4.95 26.56
CA ALA A 18 -12.17 4.32 25.65
C ALA A 18 -11.42 5.44 24.91
N GLN A 19 -10.17 5.57 25.25
CA GLN A 19 -9.21 6.48 24.68
C GLN A 19 -8.50 5.75 23.54
N ASP A 20 -7.98 6.48 22.57
CA ASP A 20 -7.01 5.88 21.66
C ASP A 20 -5.85 5.32 22.47
N VAL A 21 -5.31 4.20 22.03
CA VAL A 21 -4.23 3.49 22.70
C VAL A 21 -2.92 3.83 21.98
N HIS A 22 -1.94 4.31 22.73
CA HIS A 22 -0.60 4.60 22.22
C HIS A 22 0.39 3.62 22.80
N VAL A 23 1.09 2.92 21.93
CA VAL A 23 2.05 1.87 22.26
C VAL A 23 3.37 2.19 21.55
N ARG A 24 4.48 2.13 22.26
CA ARG A 24 5.80 2.42 21.70
C ARG A 24 6.56 1.15 21.35
N VAL A 25 7.23 1.19 20.20
CA VAL A 25 8.17 0.13 19.80
C VAL A 25 9.56 0.72 19.65
N SER A 26 10.55 0.07 20.29
CA SER A 26 11.94 0.50 20.24
C SER A 26 12.88 -0.71 20.20
N PRO A 27 13.91 -0.71 19.34
CA PRO A 27 14.89 -1.79 19.29
C PRO A 27 15.77 -1.89 20.54
N GLU A 28 15.76 -0.86 21.39
CA GLU A 28 16.52 -0.83 22.66
C GLU A 28 15.82 -1.58 23.79
N VAL A 29 14.52 -1.83 23.68
CA VAL A 29 13.74 -2.58 24.67
C VAL A 29 14.06 -4.06 24.55
N LYS A 30 14.58 -4.67 25.62
CA LYS A 30 15.04 -6.08 25.57
C LYS A 30 13.96 -7.12 25.87
N THR A 31 12.95 -6.76 26.64
CA THR A 31 11.83 -7.65 27.01
C THR A 31 10.58 -6.84 27.30
N GLY A 32 9.41 -7.28 26.78
CA GLY A 32 8.13 -6.72 27.21
C GLY A 32 7.89 -7.07 28.69
N ILE A 33 7.73 -6.06 29.55
CA ILE A 33 7.38 -6.23 30.94
C ILE A 33 5.86 -6.13 31.05
N GLU A 34 5.23 -7.01 31.81
CA GLU A 34 3.79 -6.96 32.05
C GLU A 34 3.39 -5.56 32.59
N GLY A 35 2.40 -4.93 31.94
CA GLY A 35 1.97 -3.58 32.23
C GLY A 35 2.76 -2.46 31.56
N THR A 36 3.72 -2.76 30.66
CA THR A 36 4.42 -1.77 29.83
C THR A 36 3.63 -1.44 28.56
N THR A 37 3.80 -0.20 28.08
CA THR A 37 3.39 0.25 26.74
C THR A 37 4.56 0.32 25.78
N GLU A 38 5.71 -0.27 26.10
CA GLU A 38 6.91 -0.30 25.27
C GLU A 38 7.29 -1.74 24.94
N PHE A 39 7.54 -2.04 23.66
CA PHE A 39 7.81 -3.37 23.13
C PHE A 39 9.05 -3.37 22.23
N PRO A 40 9.78 -4.50 22.17
CA PRO A 40 10.97 -4.63 21.30
C PRO A 40 10.61 -4.84 19.82
N THR A 41 9.40 -5.33 19.53
CA THR A 41 8.95 -5.62 18.17
C THR A 41 7.53 -5.12 17.93
N ILE A 42 7.22 -4.85 16.65
CA ILE A 42 5.90 -4.38 16.22
C ILE A 42 4.87 -5.49 16.44
N GLN A 43 5.21 -6.74 16.13
CA GLN A 43 4.30 -7.87 16.33
C GLN A 43 3.92 -8.04 17.80
N MET A 44 4.87 -7.92 18.72
CA MET A 44 4.55 -8.00 20.17
C MET A 44 3.62 -6.88 20.61
N ALA A 45 3.82 -5.65 20.12
CA ALA A 45 2.93 -4.54 20.41
C ALA A 45 1.51 -4.80 19.93
N LEU A 46 1.34 -5.33 18.72
CA LEU A 46 0.05 -5.72 18.14
C LEU A 46 -0.62 -6.84 18.95
N ASP A 47 0.13 -7.88 19.32
CA ASP A 47 -0.40 -9.03 20.06
C ASP A 47 -0.91 -8.64 21.47
N HIS A 48 -0.30 -7.63 22.10
CA HIS A 48 -0.72 -7.12 23.40
C HIS A 48 -1.84 -6.06 23.31
N HIS A 49 -1.93 -5.35 22.18
CA HIS A 49 -2.90 -4.29 21.95
C HIS A 49 -3.63 -4.50 20.61
N PRO A 50 -4.42 -5.57 20.46
CA PRO A 50 -5.03 -5.91 19.17
C PRO A 50 -6.16 -4.98 18.77
N PHE A 51 -6.75 -4.24 19.71
CA PHE A 51 -7.84 -3.27 19.44
C PHE A 51 -7.94 -2.22 20.54
N ALA A 52 -8.45 -1.06 20.17
CA ALA A 52 -8.89 -0.05 21.10
C ALA A 52 -10.43 -0.17 21.30
N GLY A 53 -10.93 0.13 22.50
CA GLY A 53 -12.36 0.15 22.80
C GLY A 53 -13.12 1.24 22.03
N ALA A 54 -14.42 1.36 22.28
CA ALA A 54 -15.23 2.43 21.69
C ALA A 54 -14.91 3.78 22.33
N ARG A 55 -14.85 4.85 21.54
CA ARG A 55 -14.66 6.23 21.99
C ARG A 55 -15.94 6.80 22.61
N PRO A 56 -15.88 7.91 23.38
CA PRO A 56 -17.05 8.57 23.93
C PRO A 56 -18.08 9.06 22.89
N ASP A 57 -17.61 9.31 21.65
CA ASP A 57 -18.44 9.69 20.51
C ASP A 57 -19.11 8.50 19.81
N GLY A 58 -18.96 7.29 20.36
CA GLY A 58 -19.50 6.05 19.82
C GLY A 58 -18.71 5.46 18.65
N LYS A 59 -17.63 6.10 18.21
CA LYS A 59 -16.73 5.55 17.19
C LYS A 59 -15.78 4.53 17.79
N ALA A 60 -15.28 3.63 16.95
CA ALA A 60 -14.18 2.75 17.36
C ALA A 60 -12.93 3.55 17.67
N GLY A 61 -12.24 3.21 18.73
CA GLY A 61 -10.93 3.76 19.04
C GLY A 61 -9.86 3.25 18.08
N ARG A 62 -8.68 3.84 18.14
CA ARG A 62 -7.52 3.49 17.31
C ARG A 62 -6.34 3.10 18.19
N VAL A 63 -5.57 2.13 17.75
CA VAL A 63 -4.28 1.78 18.35
C VAL A 63 -3.17 2.40 17.52
N TYR A 64 -2.38 3.27 18.12
CA TYR A 64 -1.19 3.85 17.52
C TYR A 64 0.03 3.06 17.99
N ILE A 65 0.71 2.41 17.05
CA ILE A 65 2.00 1.77 17.27
C ILE A 65 3.07 2.79 16.85
N GLU A 66 3.63 3.47 17.84
CA GLU A 66 4.65 4.51 17.69
C GLU A 66 6.03 3.87 17.60
N ILE A 67 6.63 3.86 16.41
CA ILE A 67 7.84 3.11 16.11
C ILE A 67 9.05 4.04 16.11
N GLN A 68 9.98 3.81 17.03
CA GLN A 68 11.24 4.54 17.09
C GLN A 68 12.13 4.25 15.87
N PRO A 69 13.02 5.19 15.49
CA PRO A 69 14.01 4.94 14.45
C PRO A 69 14.77 3.63 14.65
N GLY A 70 14.88 2.84 13.60
CA GLY A 70 15.56 1.55 13.62
C GLY A 70 15.15 0.64 12.47
N THR A 71 15.88 -0.45 12.30
CA THR A 71 15.55 -1.52 11.37
C THR A 71 14.99 -2.72 12.13
N TYR A 72 13.76 -3.09 11.82
CA TYR A 72 13.00 -4.15 12.47
C TYR A 72 12.97 -5.37 11.55
N HIS A 73 13.80 -6.36 11.88
CA HIS A 73 13.89 -7.63 11.13
C HIS A 73 12.82 -8.60 11.61
N GLU A 74 11.59 -8.43 11.15
CA GLU A 74 10.45 -9.25 11.55
C GLU A 74 9.40 -9.39 10.43
N ARG A 75 8.55 -10.41 10.54
CA ARG A 75 7.28 -10.46 9.82
C ARG A 75 6.18 -9.90 10.71
N VAL A 76 5.40 -8.98 10.17
CA VAL A 76 4.29 -8.36 10.91
C VAL A 76 2.97 -8.81 10.29
N ILE A 77 2.09 -9.39 11.12
CA ILE A 77 0.76 -9.86 10.69
C ILE A 77 -0.31 -9.10 11.45
N ILE A 78 -0.99 -8.22 10.73
CA ILE A 78 -2.16 -7.49 11.22
C ILE A 78 -3.40 -8.25 10.78
N THR A 79 -3.96 -9.07 11.67
CA THR A 79 -5.10 -9.93 11.39
C THR A 79 -6.39 -9.14 11.19
N GLN A 80 -7.45 -9.77 10.71
CA GLN A 80 -8.76 -9.13 10.52
C GLN A 80 -9.36 -8.57 11.83
N ASN A 81 -8.93 -9.07 12.98
CA ASN A 81 -9.36 -8.58 14.28
C ASN A 81 -8.62 -7.30 14.73
N HIS A 82 -7.47 -7.00 14.13
CA HIS A 82 -6.68 -5.79 14.39
C HIS A 82 -7.22 -4.60 13.58
N THR A 83 -8.42 -4.14 13.90
CA THR A 83 -9.04 -3.01 13.19
C THR A 83 -8.56 -1.67 13.74
N ASN A 84 -8.52 -0.63 12.87
CA ASN A 84 -8.10 0.73 13.23
C ASN A 84 -6.72 0.78 13.91
N ILE A 85 -5.75 0.14 13.30
CA ILE A 85 -4.34 0.21 13.70
C ILE A 85 -3.64 1.30 12.88
N THR A 86 -2.82 2.11 13.54
CA THR A 86 -1.87 3.03 12.89
C THR A 86 -0.45 2.62 13.22
N LEU A 87 0.39 2.38 12.21
CA LEU A 87 1.84 2.33 12.35
C LEU A 87 2.40 3.74 12.12
N LEU A 88 3.01 4.32 13.13
CA LEU A 88 3.54 5.68 13.10
C LEU A 88 5.05 5.67 13.29
N GLY A 89 5.81 5.94 12.23
CA GLY A 89 7.26 6.10 12.31
C GLY A 89 7.65 7.43 12.95
N LEU A 90 8.41 7.38 14.04
CA LEU A 90 8.88 8.55 14.79
C LEU A 90 10.21 9.10 14.29
N GLY A 91 10.69 8.66 13.13
CA GLY A 91 11.86 9.20 12.46
C GLY A 91 11.59 10.56 11.79
N LYS A 92 12.63 11.18 11.27
CA LYS A 92 12.51 12.43 10.48
C LYS A 92 11.98 12.16 9.09
N SER A 93 12.17 10.94 8.59
CA SER A 93 11.73 10.46 7.29
C SER A 93 11.45 8.96 7.35
N PRO A 94 10.75 8.39 6.36
CA PRO A 94 10.43 6.96 6.36
C PRO A 94 11.65 6.03 6.30
N GLU A 95 12.81 6.54 5.88
CA GLU A 95 14.08 5.83 5.89
C GLU A 95 14.58 5.50 7.29
N ASP A 96 14.14 6.25 8.29
CA ASP A 96 14.56 6.07 9.68
C ASP A 96 13.86 4.87 10.34
N VAL A 97 12.70 4.43 9.81
CA VAL A 97 11.90 3.33 10.37
C VAL A 97 11.65 2.27 9.30
N VAL A 98 12.42 1.20 9.33
CA VAL A 98 12.39 0.15 8.31
C VAL A 98 11.91 -1.17 8.89
N ILE A 99 10.82 -1.71 8.35
CA ILE A 99 10.34 -3.07 8.63
C ILE A 99 10.78 -3.95 7.48
N THR A 100 11.64 -4.94 7.74
CA THR A 100 12.29 -5.72 6.68
C THR A 100 12.30 -7.21 6.94
N ASN A 101 12.23 -7.99 5.88
CA ASN A 101 12.44 -9.44 5.81
C ASN A 101 13.08 -9.77 4.45
N SER A 102 13.48 -11.03 4.24
CA SER A 102 14.15 -11.46 3.01
C SER A 102 13.62 -12.78 2.46
N LEU A 103 12.37 -13.11 2.72
CA LEU A 103 11.73 -14.30 2.17
C LEU A 103 11.37 -14.08 0.69
N ASN A 104 11.67 -15.07 -0.16
CA ASN A 104 11.19 -15.13 -1.54
C ASN A 104 10.34 -16.38 -1.77
N ALA A 105 9.65 -16.44 -2.90
CA ALA A 105 8.72 -17.54 -3.19
C ALA A 105 9.36 -18.93 -3.15
N LYS A 106 10.66 -19.05 -3.49
CA LYS A 106 11.37 -20.35 -3.43
C LYS A 106 11.64 -20.78 -2.00
N THR A 107 12.05 -19.85 -1.13
CA THR A 107 12.38 -20.13 0.26
C THR A 107 11.14 -20.28 1.13
N ALA A 108 10.07 -19.55 0.82
CA ALA A 108 8.82 -19.55 1.59
C ALA A 108 7.80 -20.60 1.09
N GLY A 109 8.01 -21.19 -0.10
CA GLY A 109 7.07 -22.15 -0.67
C GLY A 109 5.92 -21.51 -1.48
N GLY A 110 6.03 -20.23 -1.83
CA GLY A 110 5.08 -19.49 -2.67
C GLY A 110 5.10 -18.00 -2.40
N THR A 111 4.65 -17.20 -3.38
CA THR A 111 4.62 -15.74 -3.31
C THR A 111 3.88 -15.23 -2.07
N PHE A 112 2.72 -15.81 -1.75
CA PHE A 112 1.84 -15.37 -0.66
C PHE A 112 2.24 -15.90 0.73
N PHE A 113 3.50 -16.25 0.91
CA PHE A 113 4.14 -16.58 2.19
C PHE A 113 5.39 -15.72 2.43
N THR A 114 5.67 -14.77 1.54
CA THR A 114 6.88 -13.96 1.54
C THR A 114 6.69 -12.58 2.17
N GLU A 115 5.46 -12.21 2.49
CA GLU A 115 5.11 -10.87 2.95
C GLU A 115 5.93 -10.48 4.19
N THR A 116 6.58 -9.33 4.14
CA THR A 116 7.19 -8.73 5.33
C THR A 116 6.09 -8.21 6.26
N VAL A 117 5.11 -7.48 5.69
CA VAL A 117 3.94 -7.01 6.45
C VAL A 117 2.66 -7.46 5.76
N GLU A 118 1.81 -8.18 6.49
CA GLU A 118 0.51 -8.63 6.05
C GLU A 118 -0.59 -7.86 6.78
N ILE A 119 -1.47 -7.16 6.03
CA ILE A 119 -2.48 -6.25 6.57
C ILE A 119 -3.87 -6.73 6.15
N ASN A 120 -4.62 -7.29 7.11
CA ASN A 120 -5.99 -7.78 6.90
C ASN A 120 -7.03 -7.00 7.71
N GLY A 121 -6.61 -6.16 8.66
CA GLY A 121 -7.50 -5.39 9.55
C GLY A 121 -7.98 -4.09 8.93
N ALA A 122 -9.30 -3.91 8.84
CA ALA A 122 -9.90 -2.71 8.24
C ALA A 122 -9.57 -1.42 9.00
N GLY A 123 -9.52 -0.30 8.27
CA GLY A 123 -9.18 1.01 8.84
C GLY A 123 -7.71 1.14 9.22
N PHE A 124 -6.83 0.39 8.57
CA PHE A 124 -5.39 0.47 8.78
C PHE A 124 -4.82 1.79 8.28
N GLU A 125 -3.86 2.33 9.01
CA GLU A 125 -3.09 3.51 8.60
C GLU A 125 -1.61 3.30 8.86
N ALA A 126 -0.78 3.86 7.99
CA ALA A 126 0.65 3.98 8.22
C ALA A 126 1.13 5.37 7.81
N ASP A 127 2.02 5.96 8.60
CA ASP A 127 2.69 7.21 8.27
C ASP A 127 4.18 7.10 8.59
N ASN A 128 5.01 7.55 7.64
CA ASN A 128 6.45 7.69 7.83
C ASN A 128 7.17 6.36 8.14
N VAL A 129 6.82 5.27 7.39
CA VAL A 129 7.36 3.92 7.58
C VAL A 129 7.83 3.33 6.25
N THR A 130 8.95 2.62 6.26
CA THR A 130 9.42 1.81 5.15
C THR A 130 9.03 0.34 5.35
N PHE A 131 8.39 -0.23 4.35
CA PHE A 131 8.11 -1.65 4.19
C PHE A 131 9.07 -2.23 3.15
N GLU A 132 9.90 -3.16 3.54
CA GLU A 132 10.92 -3.72 2.65
C GLU A 132 10.86 -5.23 2.59
N ASN A 133 11.04 -5.79 1.38
CA ASN A 133 11.48 -7.16 1.25
C ASN A 133 12.88 -7.17 0.60
N ALA A 134 13.87 -7.48 1.41
CA ALA A 134 15.29 -7.44 1.05
C ALA A 134 15.77 -8.71 0.32
N ALA A 135 14.87 -9.52 -0.26
CA ALA A 135 15.25 -10.76 -0.97
C ALA A 135 16.00 -10.51 -2.29
N SER A 136 16.25 -9.25 -2.65
CA SER A 136 16.90 -8.87 -3.91
C SER A 136 16.16 -9.43 -5.14
N ASN A 137 16.81 -9.50 -6.29
CA ASN A 137 16.19 -10.01 -7.52
C ASN A 137 16.23 -11.55 -7.59
N THR A 138 15.63 -12.23 -6.61
CA THR A 138 15.64 -13.71 -6.51
C THR A 138 14.31 -14.37 -6.85
N GLY A 139 13.34 -13.61 -7.33
CA GLY A 139 11.96 -13.99 -7.65
C GLY A 139 10.95 -13.20 -6.82
N GLN A 140 9.70 -13.64 -6.83
CA GLN A 140 8.61 -12.96 -6.13
C GLN A 140 8.89 -12.81 -4.63
N ALA A 141 8.78 -11.59 -4.10
CA ALA A 141 9.10 -11.26 -2.73
C ALA A 141 8.32 -10.02 -2.28
N VAL A 142 7.27 -10.23 -1.50
CA VAL A 142 6.31 -9.19 -1.13
C VAL A 142 6.79 -8.39 0.07
N ALA A 143 6.90 -7.08 -0.05
CA ALA A 143 7.18 -6.18 1.07
C ALA A 143 5.92 -5.93 1.91
N ALA A 144 4.79 -5.62 1.26
CA ALA A 144 3.52 -5.45 1.95
C ALA A 144 2.37 -6.10 1.17
N ALA A 145 1.53 -6.86 1.88
CA ALA A 145 0.28 -7.39 1.37
C ALA A 145 -0.90 -6.71 2.06
N VAL A 146 -1.73 -6.01 1.30
CA VAL A 146 -2.86 -5.24 1.83
C VAL A 146 -4.18 -5.85 1.36
N ARG A 147 -4.87 -6.49 2.30
CA ARG A 147 -6.16 -7.16 2.12
C ARG A 147 -7.22 -6.56 3.05
N ALA A 148 -7.18 -5.25 3.21
CA ALA A 148 -7.99 -4.51 4.17
C ALA A 148 -8.70 -3.33 3.53
N ASP A 149 -9.97 -3.11 3.92
CA ASP A 149 -10.72 -1.94 3.45
C ASP A 149 -10.37 -0.68 4.23
N ARG A 150 -10.36 0.47 3.55
CA ARG A 150 -10.03 1.79 4.09
C ARG A 150 -8.64 1.86 4.69
N SER A 151 -7.66 1.39 3.92
CA SER A 151 -6.25 1.49 4.28
C SER A 151 -5.63 2.78 3.74
N ILE A 152 -4.84 3.47 4.56
CA ILE A 152 -4.14 4.71 4.20
C ILE A 152 -2.65 4.54 4.46
N PHE A 153 -1.83 4.91 3.47
CA PHE A 153 -0.37 4.97 3.57
C PHE A 153 0.08 6.37 3.17
N LYS A 154 0.66 7.10 4.11
CA LYS A 154 1.15 8.46 3.91
C LYS A 154 2.64 8.52 4.19
N HIS A 155 3.41 9.20 3.34
CA HIS A 155 4.87 9.28 3.46
C HIS A 155 5.55 7.90 3.66
N CYS A 156 5.01 6.84 3.05
CA CYS A 156 5.54 5.50 3.20
C CYS A 156 6.44 5.11 2.05
N ARG A 157 7.33 4.13 2.28
CA ARG A 157 8.14 3.52 1.22
C ARG A 157 7.87 2.03 1.15
N PHE A 158 7.79 1.51 -0.08
CA PHE A 158 7.65 0.08 -0.36
C PHE A 158 8.83 -0.34 -1.24
N LEU A 159 9.73 -1.13 -0.68
CA LEU A 159 10.98 -1.50 -1.33
C LEU A 159 11.03 -2.98 -1.64
N GLY A 160 11.34 -3.30 -2.90
CA GLY A 160 11.48 -4.67 -3.37
C GLY A 160 11.91 -4.75 -4.83
N HIS A 161 11.68 -5.89 -5.46
CA HIS A 161 11.98 -6.10 -6.87
C HIS A 161 10.79 -6.67 -7.63
N GLN A 162 10.55 -7.97 -7.58
CA GLN A 162 9.36 -8.58 -8.17
C GLN A 162 8.28 -8.74 -7.10
N ASP A 163 7.05 -8.30 -7.41
CA ASP A 163 5.87 -8.45 -6.54
C ASP A 163 5.99 -7.65 -5.21
N THR A 164 6.48 -6.41 -5.23
CA THR A 164 6.75 -5.62 -4.02
C THR A 164 5.50 -5.32 -3.19
N LEU A 165 4.43 -4.79 -3.81
CA LEU A 165 3.20 -4.37 -3.14
C LEU A 165 2.00 -5.16 -3.66
N PHE A 166 1.46 -6.05 -2.82
CA PHE A 166 0.23 -6.78 -3.09
C PHE A 166 -0.98 -5.98 -2.61
N ALA A 167 -1.51 -5.11 -3.46
CA ALA A 167 -2.73 -4.34 -3.24
C ALA A 167 -3.95 -5.18 -3.69
N ASP A 168 -4.46 -6.06 -2.80
CA ASP A 168 -5.35 -7.16 -3.21
C ASP A 168 -6.83 -6.92 -2.94
N TYR A 169 -7.19 -6.39 -1.78
CA TYR A 169 -8.60 -6.26 -1.40
C TYR A 169 -8.89 -4.94 -0.68
N GLY A 170 -10.12 -4.45 -0.87
CA GLY A 170 -10.64 -3.25 -0.23
C GLY A 170 -10.20 -1.96 -0.92
N ARG A 171 -10.52 -0.83 -0.31
CA ARG A 171 -10.15 0.50 -0.76
C ARG A 171 -8.86 0.94 -0.07
N GLN A 172 -7.91 1.39 -0.87
CA GLN A 172 -6.56 1.70 -0.41
C GLN A 172 -6.11 3.05 -0.99
N TYR A 173 -5.53 3.89 -0.16
CA TYR A 173 -5.05 5.20 -0.53
C TYR A 173 -3.58 5.35 -0.13
N TYR A 174 -2.74 5.53 -1.12
CA TYR A 174 -1.29 5.75 -0.99
C TYR A 174 -1.02 7.20 -1.40
N VAL A 175 -0.54 8.01 -0.48
CA VAL A 175 -0.30 9.44 -0.73
C VAL A 175 1.09 9.83 -0.31
N GLU A 176 1.75 10.68 -1.13
CA GLU A 176 3.10 11.17 -0.87
C GLU A 176 4.09 10.03 -0.54
N SER A 177 3.92 8.90 -1.23
CA SER A 177 4.63 7.65 -0.95
C SER A 177 5.56 7.25 -2.12
N TYR A 178 6.53 6.40 -1.82
CA TYR A 178 7.50 5.87 -2.77
C TYR A 178 7.34 4.36 -2.90
N ILE A 179 7.16 3.86 -4.12
CA ILE A 179 7.00 2.43 -4.38
C ILE A 179 8.00 2.03 -5.46
N GLU A 180 8.86 1.06 -5.16
CA GLU A 180 9.85 0.59 -6.14
C GLU A 180 9.77 -0.90 -6.41
N GLY A 181 10.22 -1.27 -7.61
CA GLY A 181 10.38 -2.63 -8.05
C GLY A 181 10.68 -2.74 -9.54
N GLY A 182 10.81 -3.97 -10.03
CA GLY A 182 11.06 -4.24 -11.45
C GLY A 182 9.85 -4.89 -12.13
N VAL A 183 9.44 -6.06 -11.66
CA VAL A 183 8.42 -6.87 -12.34
C VAL A 183 7.15 -6.97 -11.50
N ASP A 184 6.01 -6.51 -12.07
CA ASP A 184 4.68 -6.64 -11.46
C ASP A 184 4.62 -6.10 -10.01
N PHE A 185 5.37 -5.05 -9.74
CA PHE A 185 5.65 -4.68 -8.36
C PHE A 185 4.50 -3.96 -7.64
N ILE A 186 3.42 -3.59 -8.35
CA ILE A 186 2.12 -3.22 -7.77
C ILE A 186 1.09 -4.16 -8.37
N PHE A 187 0.60 -5.13 -7.60
CA PHE A 187 -0.26 -6.18 -8.13
C PHE A 187 -1.43 -6.52 -7.19
N GLY A 188 -2.47 -7.20 -7.70
CA GLY A 188 -3.66 -7.59 -6.94
C GLY A 188 -4.95 -6.98 -7.46
N ASN A 189 -6.04 -7.04 -6.67
CA ASN A 189 -7.40 -6.69 -7.09
C ASN A 189 -8.07 -5.61 -6.23
N ALA A 190 -7.32 -4.79 -5.51
CA ALA A 190 -7.89 -3.71 -4.71
C ALA A 190 -8.49 -2.59 -5.57
N THR A 191 -9.30 -1.74 -4.94
CA THR A 191 -9.62 -0.39 -5.41
C THR A 191 -8.57 0.54 -4.80
N ALA A 192 -7.47 0.78 -5.51
CA ALA A 192 -6.32 1.51 -4.97
C ALA A 192 -6.03 2.79 -5.73
N VAL A 193 -5.69 3.85 -5.00
CA VAL A 193 -5.25 5.13 -5.56
C VAL A 193 -3.87 5.46 -5.02
N PHE A 194 -2.97 5.81 -5.94
CA PHE A 194 -1.62 6.31 -5.68
C PHE A 194 -1.59 7.78 -6.07
N ASP A 195 -1.60 8.67 -5.07
CA ASP A 195 -1.71 10.11 -5.26
C ASP A 195 -0.42 10.81 -4.82
N GLN A 196 0.05 11.77 -5.60
CA GLN A 196 1.26 12.55 -5.31
C GLN A 196 2.46 11.66 -4.94
N SER A 197 2.53 10.47 -5.55
CA SER A 197 3.49 9.43 -5.21
C SER A 197 4.53 9.22 -6.30
N GLU A 198 5.63 8.59 -5.93
CA GLU A 198 6.67 8.18 -6.88
C GLU A 198 6.61 6.67 -7.08
N ILE A 199 6.46 6.25 -8.34
CA ILE A 199 6.50 4.86 -8.77
C ILE A 199 7.83 4.66 -9.48
N HIS A 200 8.77 3.93 -8.86
CA HIS A 200 10.15 3.82 -9.30
C HIS A 200 10.48 2.45 -9.88
N ALA A 201 10.86 2.41 -11.15
CA ALA A 201 11.37 1.20 -11.77
C ALA A 201 12.87 1.03 -11.47
N ASN A 202 13.22 0.05 -10.64
CA ASN A 202 14.62 -0.28 -10.32
C ASN A 202 15.21 -1.38 -11.23
N ALA A 203 14.39 -1.97 -12.08
CA ALA A 203 14.76 -2.96 -13.10
C ALA A 203 13.74 -2.94 -14.25
N PRO A 204 14.12 -3.44 -15.44
CA PRO A 204 13.22 -3.64 -16.57
C PRO A 204 12.03 -4.51 -16.19
N GLY A 205 10.81 -4.14 -16.63
CA GLY A 205 9.63 -4.94 -16.34
C GLY A 205 8.30 -4.24 -16.47
N TYR A 206 7.47 -4.39 -15.44
CA TYR A 206 6.09 -3.92 -15.47
C TYR A 206 5.75 -3.26 -14.13
N LEU A 207 5.26 -2.01 -14.17
CA LEU A 207 4.92 -1.28 -12.95
C LEU A 207 3.72 -1.94 -12.25
N THR A 208 2.68 -2.29 -13.04
CA THR A 208 1.43 -2.81 -12.47
C THR A 208 1.02 -4.15 -13.09
N ALA A 209 0.43 -5.02 -12.26
CA ALA A 209 -0.21 -6.28 -12.66
C ALA A 209 -1.57 -6.42 -11.96
N GLN A 210 -2.53 -5.62 -12.36
CA GLN A 210 -3.87 -5.60 -11.77
C GLN A 210 -4.66 -6.87 -12.13
N SER A 211 -5.53 -7.36 -11.23
CA SER A 211 -6.15 -8.69 -11.37
C SER A 211 -7.67 -8.72 -11.25
N ARG A 212 -8.37 -7.71 -11.71
CA ARG A 212 -9.83 -7.68 -11.80
C ARG A 212 -10.33 -8.82 -12.69
N THR A 213 -11.28 -9.62 -12.17
CA THR A 213 -11.74 -10.86 -12.81
C THR A 213 -13.12 -10.76 -13.44
N SER A 214 -13.91 -9.72 -13.13
CA SER A 214 -15.27 -9.53 -13.61
C SER A 214 -15.56 -8.06 -13.94
N PRO A 215 -16.39 -7.77 -14.95
CA PRO A 215 -16.82 -6.40 -15.23
C PRO A 215 -17.66 -5.78 -14.09
N ASP A 216 -18.25 -6.61 -13.24
CA ASP A 216 -19.09 -6.14 -12.11
C ASP A 216 -18.27 -5.67 -10.92
N GLN A 217 -16.98 -6.00 -10.84
CA GLN A 217 -16.09 -5.48 -9.80
C GLN A 217 -15.77 -4.00 -10.06
N THR A 218 -15.78 -3.19 -9.00
CA THR A 218 -15.40 -1.77 -9.08
C THR A 218 -13.91 -1.54 -8.94
N THR A 219 -13.14 -2.60 -8.71
CA THR A 219 -11.71 -2.57 -8.44
C THR A 219 -10.86 -2.04 -9.61
N GLY A 220 -9.64 -1.63 -9.30
CA GLY A 220 -8.69 -1.09 -10.25
C GLY A 220 -7.65 -0.21 -9.55
N TYR A 221 -6.63 0.19 -10.28
CA TYR A 221 -5.58 1.09 -9.81
C TYR A 221 -5.66 2.43 -10.52
N VAL A 222 -5.52 3.50 -9.75
CA VAL A 222 -5.40 4.87 -10.26
C VAL A 222 -4.11 5.46 -9.74
N ILE A 223 -3.25 5.88 -10.64
CA ILE A 223 -2.05 6.65 -10.36
C ILE A 223 -2.34 8.09 -10.76
N VAL A 224 -2.35 9.02 -9.81
CA VAL A 224 -2.80 10.40 -10.06
C VAL A 224 -1.82 11.41 -9.47
N ASN A 225 -1.60 12.53 -10.18
CA ASN A 225 -0.71 13.63 -9.77
C ASN A 225 0.68 13.14 -9.34
N SER A 226 1.14 12.07 -9.92
CA SER A 226 2.30 11.29 -9.49
C SER A 226 3.41 11.33 -10.54
N LYS A 227 4.53 10.69 -10.25
CA LYS A 227 5.61 10.53 -11.22
C LYS A 227 6.05 9.07 -11.30
N VAL A 228 6.36 8.64 -12.50
CA VAL A 228 7.06 7.40 -12.78
C VAL A 228 8.52 7.74 -13.05
N THR A 229 9.41 7.21 -12.23
CA THR A 229 10.86 7.39 -12.36
C THR A 229 11.56 6.07 -12.65
N SER A 230 12.82 6.11 -13.03
CA SER A 230 13.59 4.91 -13.32
C SER A 230 15.02 5.06 -12.83
N GLY A 231 15.56 4.00 -12.23
CA GLY A 231 16.96 3.81 -11.92
C GLY A 231 17.65 2.79 -12.84
N ILE A 232 17.04 2.47 -13.98
CA ILE A 232 17.59 1.51 -14.94
C ILE A 232 18.83 2.11 -15.59
N GLU A 233 19.94 1.41 -15.47
CA GLU A 233 21.20 1.82 -16.12
C GLU A 233 21.16 1.47 -17.60
N HIS A 234 21.34 2.48 -18.45
CA HIS A 234 21.50 2.31 -19.90
C HIS A 234 22.97 2.34 -20.28
N VAL A 235 23.37 1.44 -21.17
CA VAL A 235 24.75 1.48 -21.71
C VAL A 235 24.87 2.71 -22.63
N PRO A 236 25.86 3.59 -22.43
CA PRO A 236 26.04 4.77 -23.25
C PRO A 236 26.13 4.43 -24.74
N GLY A 237 25.31 5.08 -25.56
CA GLY A 237 25.24 4.86 -27.02
C GLY A 237 24.28 3.79 -27.48
N GLU A 238 23.56 3.10 -26.57
CA GLU A 238 22.46 2.21 -26.92
C GLU A 238 21.18 3.01 -27.08
N ASP A 239 20.41 2.68 -28.14
CA ASP A 239 19.08 3.25 -28.34
C ASP A 239 18.07 2.57 -27.41
N PRO A 240 17.50 3.27 -26.42
CA PRO A 240 16.53 2.68 -25.50
C PRO A 240 15.23 2.24 -26.17
N THR A 241 15.01 2.64 -27.44
CA THR A 241 13.79 2.28 -28.18
C THR A 241 13.92 0.99 -28.99
N VAL A 242 15.10 0.36 -29.00
CA VAL A 242 15.32 -0.90 -29.76
C VAL A 242 14.61 -2.05 -29.04
N ALA A 243 13.75 -2.74 -29.74
CA ALA A 243 13.01 -3.91 -29.24
C ALA A 243 13.96 -4.98 -28.65
N GLY A 244 13.75 -5.34 -27.38
CA GLY A 244 14.56 -6.29 -26.63
C GLY A 244 15.52 -5.65 -25.64
N LYS A 245 15.62 -4.34 -25.58
CA LYS A 245 16.32 -3.58 -24.56
C LYS A 245 15.30 -3.01 -23.58
N GLU A 246 15.43 -3.37 -22.48
CA GLU A 246 15.13 -3.10 -21.09
C GLU A 246 14.41 -1.78 -20.81
N VAL A 247 13.14 -1.75 -21.14
CA VAL A 247 12.25 -0.64 -20.85
C VAL A 247 11.11 -1.11 -19.99
N THR A 248 10.48 -0.21 -19.28
CA THR A 248 9.39 -0.47 -18.36
C THR A 248 8.05 -0.24 -19.04
N SER A 249 7.12 -1.15 -18.84
CA SER A 249 5.71 -0.93 -19.19
C SER A 249 4.91 -0.42 -18.01
N LEU A 250 3.94 0.46 -18.25
CA LEU A 250 3.00 0.97 -17.24
C LEU A 250 2.21 -0.15 -16.55
N GLY A 251 2.06 -1.28 -17.23
CA GLY A 251 1.49 -2.48 -16.67
C GLY A 251 1.07 -3.52 -17.69
N ARG A 252 0.62 -4.66 -17.15
CA ARG A 252 0.07 -5.78 -17.91
C ARG A 252 -1.11 -6.42 -17.18
N PRO A 253 -2.14 -6.96 -17.90
CA PRO A 253 -3.34 -7.52 -17.27
C PRO A 253 -3.09 -8.93 -16.72
N TRP A 254 -2.99 -9.06 -15.40
CA TRP A 254 -2.92 -10.39 -14.77
C TRP A 254 -4.23 -11.17 -14.94
N ARG A 255 -5.38 -10.47 -14.98
CA ARG A 255 -6.70 -11.06 -15.23
C ARG A 255 -7.43 -10.28 -16.33
N PRO A 256 -8.46 -10.88 -16.97
CA PRO A 256 -9.06 -10.34 -18.20
C PRO A 256 -9.65 -8.93 -18.09
N TYR A 257 -10.18 -8.57 -16.93
CA TYR A 257 -10.87 -7.29 -16.70
C TYR A 257 -10.01 -6.26 -15.98
N SER A 258 -8.70 -6.47 -15.91
CA SER A 258 -7.76 -5.56 -15.24
C SER A 258 -8.01 -4.10 -15.60
N ARG A 259 -7.92 -3.22 -14.60
CA ARG A 259 -8.13 -1.78 -14.78
C ARG A 259 -6.99 -1.00 -14.15
N VAL A 260 -6.31 -0.19 -14.96
CA VAL A 260 -5.29 0.74 -14.49
C VAL A 260 -5.42 2.07 -15.22
N VAL A 261 -5.38 3.17 -14.49
CA VAL A 261 -5.54 4.52 -15.03
C VAL A 261 -4.43 5.42 -14.49
N TYR A 262 -3.76 6.13 -15.38
CA TYR A 262 -2.81 7.18 -15.04
C TYR A 262 -3.41 8.56 -15.34
N LEU A 263 -3.43 9.45 -14.34
CA LEU A 263 -3.99 10.81 -14.43
C LEU A 263 -2.94 11.84 -14.05
N ASN A 264 -2.68 12.82 -14.88
CA ASN A 264 -1.75 13.91 -14.60
C ASN A 264 -0.40 13.40 -14.08
N THR A 265 0.13 12.32 -14.67
CA THR A 265 1.33 11.64 -14.21
C THR A 265 2.50 11.96 -15.14
N GLU A 266 3.64 12.29 -14.56
CA GLU A 266 4.89 12.45 -15.29
C GLU A 266 5.53 11.07 -15.51
N LEU A 267 5.87 10.73 -16.76
CA LEU A 267 6.38 9.43 -17.15
C LEU A 267 7.84 9.54 -17.59
N SER A 268 8.72 8.73 -16.97
CA SER A 268 10.13 8.57 -17.36
C SER A 268 10.27 8.17 -18.84
N GLY A 269 11.37 8.55 -19.45
CA GLY A 269 11.74 8.13 -20.81
C GLY A 269 11.92 6.62 -20.99
N ASP A 270 12.05 5.87 -19.88
CA ASP A 270 12.15 4.41 -19.89
C ASP A 270 10.80 3.70 -20.05
N VAL A 271 9.69 4.43 -20.02
CA VAL A 271 8.38 3.87 -20.33
C VAL A 271 8.29 3.57 -21.82
N THR A 272 8.00 2.31 -22.17
CA THR A 272 7.89 1.87 -23.58
C THR A 272 6.91 2.74 -24.36
N PRO A 273 7.18 3.03 -25.65
CA PRO A 273 6.24 3.76 -26.49
C PRO A 273 4.83 3.11 -26.51
N GLN A 274 4.78 1.78 -26.48
CA GLN A 274 3.52 1.01 -26.41
C GLN A 274 2.75 1.22 -25.10
N GLY A 275 3.44 1.63 -24.04
CA GLY A 275 2.92 1.89 -22.71
C GLY A 275 2.52 0.64 -21.93
N TRP A 276 1.86 -0.32 -22.57
CA TRP A 276 1.23 -1.47 -21.95
C TRP A 276 1.64 -2.77 -22.63
N ASN A 277 1.67 -3.86 -21.87
CA ASN A 277 1.99 -5.20 -22.37
C ASN A 277 0.78 -6.13 -22.23
N ALA A 278 0.57 -7.03 -23.19
CA ALA A 278 -0.57 -7.95 -23.24
C ALA A 278 -0.36 -9.27 -22.46
N TRP A 279 0.68 -9.38 -21.61
CA TRP A 279 1.04 -10.62 -20.88
C TRP A 279 1.40 -11.81 -21.80
N GLY A 280 1.95 -11.58 -22.99
CA GLY A 280 2.25 -12.65 -23.96
C GLY A 280 1.03 -13.40 -24.48
N LYS A 281 -0.19 -12.97 -24.12
CA LYS A 281 -1.45 -13.51 -24.66
C LYS A 281 -1.77 -12.78 -25.95
N THR A 282 -2.21 -13.52 -26.95
CA THR A 282 -2.81 -12.95 -28.16
C THR A 282 -4.02 -12.08 -27.81
N PRO A 283 -4.48 -11.18 -28.66
CA PRO A 283 -5.10 -9.89 -28.38
C PRO A 283 -6.44 -9.89 -27.63
N ASP A 284 -6.67 -10.84 -26.75
CA ASP A 284 -7.85 -10.89 -25.88
C ASP A 284 -7.73 -9.94 -24.65
N THR A 285 -7.08 -8.80 -24.87
CA THR A 285 -7.11 -7.67 -23.95
C THR A 285 -8.28 -6.69 -24.15
N PRO A 286 -9.25 -6.90 -25.05
CA PRO A 286 -10.37 -5.98 -25.23
C PRO A 286 -11.24 -5.82 -23.96
N GLN A 287 -11.05 -6.67 -22.95
CA GLN A 287 -11.76 -6.57 -21.67
C GLN A 287 -10.99 -5.78 -20.60
N ALA A 288 -9.68 -5.62 -20.75
CA ALA A 288 -8.87 -4.79 -19.86
C ALA A 288 -9.13 -3.30 -20.14
N PHE A 289 -9.22 -2.49 -19.09
CA PHE A 289 -9.39 -1.05 -19.19
C PHE A 289 -8.11 -0.35 -18.74
N TYR A 290 -7.25 -0.02 -19.68
CA TYR A 290 -6.00 0.68 -19.46
C TYR A 290 -6.05 2.05 -20.10
N ALA A 291 -5.84 3.11 -19.28
CA ALA A 291 -6.14 4.45 -19.72
C ALA A 291 -5.13 5.48 -19.20
N GLU A 292 -5.00 6.56 -19.92
CA GLU A 292 -4.23 7.73 -19.55
C GLU A 292 -5.04 9.01 -19.76
N PHE A 293 -4.78 10.01 -18.91
CA PHE A 293 -5.25 11.37 -19.09
C PHE A 293 -4.17 12.35 -18.68
N ASN A 294 -3.81 13.26 -19.59
CA ASN A 294 -2.85 14.32 -19.34
C ASN A 294 -1.50 13.81 -18.77
N SER A 295 -1.05 12.65 -19.26
CA SER A 295 0.32 12.17 -18.97
C SER A 295 1.33 13.11 -19.59
N THR A 296 2.44 13.38 -18.88
CA THR A 296 3.53 14.28 -19.28
C THR A 296 4.88 13.58 -19.22
N GLY A 297 5.95 14.26 -19.58
CA GLY A 297 7.31 13.72 -19.55
C GLY A 297 7.70 12.92 -20.82
N PRO A 298 8.95 12.48 -20.91
CA PRO A 298 9.50 11.84 -22.12
C PRO A 298 8.81 10.52 -22.49
N GLY A 299 8.28 9.78 -21.48
CA GLY A 299 7.53 8.53 -21.69
C GLY A 299 6.07 8.73 -22.10
N ALA A 300 5.56 9.95 -22.12
CA ALA A 300 4.18 10.24 -22.52
C ALA A 300 4.06 10.32 -24.05
N ASN A 301 3.71 9.20 -24.65
CA ASN A 301 3.53 9.11 -26.12
C ASN A 301 2.18 8.47 -26.47
N PRO A 302 1.06 9.21 -26.37
CA PRO A 302 -0.28 8.64 -26.58
C PRO A 302 -0.50 8.07 -27.99
N SER A 303 0.20 8.58 -29.00
CA SER A 303 0.06 8.11 -30.39
C SER A 303 0.75 6.76 -30.67
N ALA A 304 1.69 6.34 -29.82
CA ALA A 304 2.41 5.09 -29.94
C ALA A 304 1.89 3.99 -29.00
N ARG A 305 0.89 4.29 -28.17
CA ARG A 305 0.28 3.31 -27.25
C ARG A 305 -0.36 2.16 -28.01
N VAL A 306 -0.45 1.00 -27.37
CA VAL A 306 -1.16 -0.15 -27.93
C VAL A 306 -2.60 0.23 -28.31
N PRO A 307 -3.18 -0.38 -29.38
CA PRO A 307 -4.50 0.02 -29.89
C PRO A 307 -5.66 -0.11 -28.89
N TRP A 308 -5.51 -0.91 -27.86
CA TRP A 308 -6.52 -1.14 -26.83
C TRP A 308 -6.34 -0.25 -25.59
N ALA A 309 -5.35 0.64 -25.57
CA ALA A 309 -5.23 1.68 -24.55
C ALA A 309 -6.18 2.85 -24.83
N HIS A 310 -6.67 3.48 -23.77
CA HIS A 310 -7.63 4.57 -23.89
C HIS A 310 -6.95 5.91 -23.51
N GLN A 311 -7.26 6.93 -24.29
CA GLN A 311 -7.01 8.33 -23.91
C GLN A 311 -8.32 8.92 -23.41
N LEU A 312 -8.38 9.29 -22.12
CA LEU A 312 -9.62 9.76 -21.51
C LEU A 312 -9.89 11.24 -21.83
N SER A 313 -11.16 11.58 -21.92
CA SER A 313 -11.61 12.96 -21.81
C SER A 313 -11.58 13.44 -20.35
N ALA A 314 -11.62 14.75 -20.12
CA ALA A 314 -11.68 15.31 -18.76
C ALA A 314 -12.90 14.81 -17.95
N ALA A 315 -14.05 14.61 -18.63
CA ALA A 315 -15.25 14.09 -18.00
C ALA A 315 -15.11 12.62 -17.55
N GLU A 316 -14.41 11.80 -18.34
CA GLU A 316 -14.11 10.41 -17.98
C GLU A 316 -13.07 10.34 -16.86
N ALA A 317 -12.01 11.15 -16.94
CA ALA A 317 -10.97 11.26 -15.90
C ALA A 317 -11.54 11.68 -14.54
N GLY A 318 -12.60 12.50 -14.53
CA GLY A 318 -13.31 12.90 -13.31
C GLY A 318 -13.86 11.73 -12.49
N LYS A 319 -14.16 10.58 -13.12
CA LYS A 319 -14.65 9.37 -12.44
C LYS A 319 -13.57 8.65 -11.64
N PHE A 320 -12.31 8.94 -11.93
CA PHE A 320 -11.13 8.31 -11.31
C PHE A 320 -10.42 9.24 -10.31
N GLN A 321 -11.00 10.38 -9.98
CA GLN A 321 -10.47 11.21 -8.89
C GLN A 321 -10.60 10.47 -7.55
N PRO A 322 -9.65 10.61 -6.61
CA PRO A 322 -9.63 9.85 -5.36
C PRO A 322 -10.96 9.85 -4.61
N ARG A 323 -11.58 11.02 -4.44
CA ARG A 323 -12.89 11.17 -3.77
C ARG A 323 -14.05 10.49 -4.45
N VAL A 324 -13.93 10.21 -5.75
CA VAL A 324 -14.97 9.52 -6.52
C VAL A 324 -14.69 8.03 -6.56
N PHE A 325 -13.44 7.66 -6.79
CA PHE A 325 -13.06 6.26 -6.99
C PHE A 325 -13.06 5.45 -5.69
N LEU A 326 -12.73 6.08 -4.55
CA LEU A 326 -12.66 5.42 -3.24
C LEU A 326 -13.91 5.58 -2.37
N VAL A 327 -14.89 6.41 -2.75
CA VAL A 327 -15.95 6.86 -1.85
C VAL A 327 -16.76 5.72 -1.21
N GLY A 328 -17.17 4.71 -1.98
CA GLY A 328 -18.02 3.63 -1.50
C GLY A 328 -19.40 4.09 -1.01
N SER A 329 -20.19 3.16 -0.45
CA SER A 329 -21.52 3.45 0.11
C SER A 329 -21.46 4.12 1.49
N ASP A 330 -20.35 4.02 2.17
CA ASP A 330 -20.08 4.61 3.49
C ASP A 330 -19.51 6.05 3.39
N HIS A 331 -19.39 6.59 2.18
CA HIS A 331 -18.88 7.93 1.90
C HIS A 331 -17.46 8.19 2.47
N TRP A 332 -16.60 7.17 2.45
CA TRP A 332 -15.24 7.31 2.93
C TRP A 332 -14.46 8.37 2.15
N ASP A 333 -13.93 9.36 2.83
CA ASP A 333 -13.09 10.42 2.28
C ASP A 333 -11.63 10.18 2.69
N ALA A 334 -10.94 9.38 1.90
CA ALA A 334 -9.55 8.99 2.15
C ALA A 334 -8.60 10.19 2.23
N GLU A 335 -8.79 11.21 1.39
CA GLU A 335 -7.97 12.42 1.39
C GLU A 335 -8.12 13.21 2.70
N THR A 336 -9.34 13.31 3.22
CA THR A 336 -9.59 13.99 4.50
C THR A 336 -9.04 13.19 5.68
N GLU A 337 -9.16 11.85 5.64
CA GLU A 337 -8.58 11.00 6.70
C GLU A 337 -7.04 11.06 6.68
N ALA A 338 -6.40 10.99 5.51
CA ALA A 338 -4.95 11.08 5.39
C ALA A 338 -4.37 12.41 5.93
N ARG A 339 -5.10 13.53 5.80
CA ARG A 339 -4.68 14.82 6.36
C ARG A 339 -4.70 14.88 7.88
N LYS A 340 -5.37 13.94 8.54
CA LYS A 340 -5.41 13.86 10.01
C LYS A 340 -4.21 13.11 10.58
N LEU A 341 -3.51 12.34 9.75
CA LEU A 341 -2.23 11.74 10.10
C LEU A 341 -1.19 12.83 10.31
N PRO A 342 -0.26 12.64 11.25
CA PRO A 342 0.75 13.64 11.62
C PRO A 342 1.52 14.23 10.47
#